data_1da4451ea88fc1d951fe845a8f060fa9
#
_entry.id   1da4451ea88fc1d951fe845a8f060fa9
#
_cell.length_a   1.000
_cell.length_b   1.000
_cell.length_c   1.000
_cell.angle_alpha   90.00
_cell.angle_beta   90.00
_cell.angle_gamma   90.00
#
_symmetry.space_group_name_H-M   'P 1'
#
loop_
_entity.id
_entity.type
_entity.pdbx_description
1 polymer ?
#
loop_
_entity_poly.entity_id
_entity_poly.type
_entity_poly.pdbx_seq_one_letter_code
_entity_poly.pdbx_strand_id
1 'polypeptide(L)'
;MKQLRRFLILPALLASVLLLSGCERPPIEAVQHGYRGTGMDLIYNPRILAEQAEKNAVPVSYGPAPADGPKAGAVYKNVKVLNNLSVAQFSAFMVSMTSWVSPEQGCTYCHNAANFADDSLYTKNVARNMILMTQRVNTQWQDHVAQTGVTCYTCHRGNNIPEQVWFKEPKQQTGNGLLGNKDGQNTPVSASAYSSLPNDYIA
;
A
#
# COMPACT_ATOMS: atom_id res chain seq x y z
N MET A 1 -58.04 -18.45 -26.04
CA MET A 1 -57.20 -19.03 -24.98
C MET A 1 -55.73 -19.32 -25.37
N LYS A 2 -55.43 -19.74 -26.59
CA LYS A 2 -54.02 -20.01 -27.04
C LYS A 2 -53.16 -18.75 -27.16
N GLN A 3 -53.72 -17.62 -27.57
CA GLN A 3 -53.00 -16.34 -27.70
C GLN A 3 -52.59 -15.75 -26.36
N LEU A 4 -53.47 -15.81 -25.35
CA LEU A 4 -53.22 -15.28 -24.00
C LEU A 4 -52.07 -16.03 -23.28
N ARG A 5 -51.96 -17.32 -23.52
CA ARG A 5 -50.83 -18.12 -22.98
C ARG A 5 -49.49 -17.73 -23.54
N ARG A 6 -49.41 -17.32 -24.82
CA ARG A 6 -48.13 -16.87 -25.41
C ARG A 6 -47.68 -15.51 -24.88
N PHE A 7 -48.61 -14.62 -24.52
CA PHE A 7 -48.30 -13.32 -23.94
C PHE A 7 -47.80 -13.40 -22.50
N LEU A 8 -48.13 -14.45 -21.76
CA LEU A 8 -47.66 -14.64 -20.38
C LEU A 8 -46.33 -15.43 -20.27
N ILE A 9 -46.05 -16.29 -21.27
CA ILE A 9 -44.82 -17.11 -21.26
C ILE A 9 -43.56 -16.24 -21.55
N LEU A 10 -43.69 -15.26 -22.45
CA LEU A 10 -42.55 -14.40 -22.81
C LEU A 10 -42.01 -13.55 -21.62
N PRO A 11 -42.86 -12.81 -20.87
CA PRO A 11 -42.38 -12.07 -19.69
C PRO A 11 -41.93 -12.98 -18.55
N ALA A 12 -42.52 -14.18 -18.39
CA ALA A 12 -42.07 -15.14 -17.41
C ALA A 12 -40.68 -15.72 -17.74
N LEU A 13 -40.41 -15.97 -19.02
CA LEU A 13 -39.06 -16.37 -19.47
C LEU A 13 -38.05 -15.24 -19.32
N LEU A 14 -38.41 -13.99 -19.60
CA LEU A 14 -37.55 -12.83 -19.40
C LEU A 14 -37.24 -12.61 -17.93
N ALA A 15 -38.25 -12.76 -17.06
CA ALA A 15 -38.07 -12.65 -15.60
C ALA A 15 -37.17 -13.78 -15.02
N SER A 16 -37.30 -15.00 -15.55
CA SER A 16 -36.44 -16.10 -15.14
C SER A 16 -34.97 -15.94 -15.60
N VAL A 17 -34.75 -15.38 -16.79
CA VAL A 17 -33.39 -15.06 -17.25
C VAL A 17 -32.74 -13.94 -16.42
N LEU A 18 -33.53 -12.93 -16.02
CA LEU A 18 -33.06 -11.87 -15.12
C LEU A 18 -32.76 -12.36 -13.69
N LEU A 19 -33.46 -13.39 -13.24
CA LEU A 19 -33.21 -14.02 -11.94
C LEU A 19 -32.02 -14.98 -11.96
N LEU A 20 -31.64 -15.49 -13.13
CA LEU A 20 -30.47 -16.35 -13.32
C LEU A 20 -29.17 -15.56 -13.49
N SER A 21 -29.23 -14.26 -13.79
CA SER A 21 -28.06 -13.36 -13.70
C SER A 21 -27.71 -13.04 -12.24
N GLY A 22 -27.92 -14.01 -11.37
CA GLY A 22 -27.62 -13.93 -9.96
C GLY A 22 -26.15 -13.67 -9.73
N CYS A 23 -25.87 -12.86 -8.74
CA CYS A 23 -24.60 -12.41 -8.23
C CYS A 23 -23.44 -13.36 -8.54
N GLU A 24 -22.78 -13.14 -9.65
CA GLU A 24 -21.50 -13.78 -9.92
C GLU A 24 -20.51 -13.25 -8.88
N ARG A 25 -20.29 -14.06 -7.84
CA ARG A 25 -19.26 -13.74 -6.86
C ARG A 25 -17.91 -13.84 -7.55
N PRO A 26 -17.10 -12.78 -7.58
CA PRO A 26 -15.75 -12.91 -8.06
C PRO A 26 -15.06 -14.04 -7.28
N PRO A 27 -14.24 -14.87 -7.94
CA PRO A 27 -13.53 -15.96 -7.28
C PRO A 27 -12.71 -15.41 -6.12
N ILE A 28 -12.66 -16.15 -5.03
CA ILE A 28 -11.82 -15.81 -3.89
C ILE A 28 -10.36 -15.95 -4.34
N GLU A 29 -9.58 -14.90 -4.14
CA GLU A 29 -8.14 -14.94 -4.35
C GLU A 29 -7.47 -15.40 -3.06
N ALA A 30 -6.80 -16.55 -3.12
CA ALA A 30 -6.02 -17.09 -2.01
C ALA A 30 -4.55 -17.11 -2.40
N VAL A 31 -3.71 -16.48 -1.59
CA VAL A 31 -2.26 -16.48 -1.77
C VAL A 31 -1.62 -17.22 -0.61
N GLN A 32 -0.92 -18.31 -0.93
CA GLN A 32 -0.21 -19.07 0.08
C GLN A 32 1.14 -18.42 0.38
N HIS A 33 1.38 -18.15 1.66
CA HIS A 33 2.65 -17.68 2.17
C HIS A 33 3.34 -18.80 2.97
N GLY A 34 4.56 -19.18 2.54
CA GLY A 34 5.33 -20.24 3.16
C GLY A 34 5.11 -21.63 2.53
N TYR A 35 5.51 -22.66 3.24
CA TYR A 35 5.44 -24.03 2.73
C TYR A 35 4.00 -24.55 2.73
N ARG A 36 3.63 -25.30 1.68
CA ARG A 36 2.31 -25.96 1.59
C ARG A 36 2.07 -26.85 2.80
N GLY A 37 0.89 -26.67 3.42
CA GLY A 37 0.46 -27.42 4.58
C GLY A 37 0.98 -26.93 5.93
N THR A 38 1.95 -25.99 5.95
CA THR A 38 2.48 -25.37 7.19
C THR A 38 2.50 -23.85 7.14
N GLY A 39 2.32 -23.27 5.94
CA GLY A 39 2.23 -21.83 5.75
C GLY A 39 0.82 -21.29 5.96
N MET A 40 0.68 -19.98 5.97
CA MET A 40 -0.61 -19.29 6.06
C MET A 40 -1.17 -19.03 4.66
N ASP A 41 -2.47 -19.28 4.50
CA ASP A 41 -3.21 -18.82 3.35
C ASP A 41 -3.79 -17.43 3.65
N LEU A 42 -3.42 -16.44 2.83
CA LEU A 42 -4.00 -15.13 2.87
C LEU A 42 -5.16 -15.08 1.86
N ILE A 43 -6.36 -14.98 2.38
CA ILE A 43 -7.59 -14.96 1.59
C ILE A 43 -8.04 -13.52 1.42
N TYR A 44 -8.08 -13.07 0.16
CA TYR A 44 -8.49 -11.72 -0.18
C TYR A 44 -9.95 -11.67 -0.63
N ASN A 45 -10.63 -10.60 -0.24
CA ASN A 45 -11.90 -10.22 -0.84
C ASN A 45 -11.62 -9.28 -2.02
N PRO A 46 -11.85 -9.73 -3.27
CA PRO A 46 -11.49 -8.92 -4.45
C PRO A 46 -12.23 -7.56 -4.51
N ARG A 47 -13.44 -7.49 -3.94
CA ARG A 47 -14.20 -6.24 -3.90
C ARG A 47 -13.54 -5.21 -2.98
N ILE A 48 -13.14 -5.65 -1.79
CA ILE A 48 -12.44 -4.77 -0.82
C ILE A 48 -11.07 -4.39 -1.36
N LEU A 49 -10.35 -5.30 -2.02
CA LEU A 49 -9.08 -4.99 -2.67
C LEU A 49 -9.26 -3.92 -3.76
N ALA A 50 -10.30 -4.03 -4.58
CA ALA A 50 -10.59 -3.03 -5.62
C ALA A 50 -10.90 -1.65 -5.02
N GLU A 51 -11.68 -1.59 -3.94
CA GLU A 51 -11.97 -0.35 -3.21
C GLU A 51 -10.72 0.28 -2.57
N GLN A 52 -9.77 -0.55 -2.17
CA GLN A 52 -8.53 -0.11 -1.53
C GLN A 52 -7.41 0.16 -2.53
N ALA A 53 -7.53 -0.29 -3.77
CA ALA A 53 -6.47 -0.19 -4.77
C ALA A 53 -6.00 1.27 -4.95
N GLU A 54 -6.94 2.22 -5.04
CA GLU A 54 -6.63 3.63 -5.17
C GLU A 54 -5.91 4.18 -3.93
N LYS A 55 -6.37 3.80 -2.72
CA LYS A 55 -5.76 4.24 -1.45
C LYS A 55 -4.36 3.68 -1.23
N ASN A 56 -4.07 2.53 -1.83
CA ASN A 56 -2.77 1.86 -1.75
C ASN A 56 -1.85 2.17 -2.94
N ALA A 57 -2.34 2.91 -3.93
CA ALA A 57 -1.52 3.31 -5.07
C ALA A 57 -0.34 4.17 -4.60
N VAL A 58 0.87 3.79 -5.01
CA VAL A 58 2.07 4.59 -4.75
C VAL A 58 1.98 5.86 -5.57
N PRO A 59 2.14 7.05 -4.99
CA PRO A 59 2.20 8.29 -5.75
C PRO A 59 3.24 8.19 -6.86
N VAL A 60 2.89 8.70 -8.03
CA VAL A 60 3.78 8.67 -9.19
C VAL A 60 5.11 9.31 -8.81
N SER A 61 6.16 8.50 -8.77
CA SER A 61 7.52 9.01 -8.68
C SER A 61 7.91 9.63 -10.01
N TYR A 62 8.81 10.59 -9.99
CA TYR A 62 9.45 11.01 -11.22
C TYR A 62 10.07 9.78 -11.90
N GLY A 63 9.79 9.60 -13.18
CA GLY A 63 10.25 8.45 -13.94
C GLY A 63 11.76 8.26 -13.89
N PRO A 64 12.29 7.17 -14.45
CA PRO A 64 13.70 6.86 -14.40
C PRO A 64 14.52 8.03 -14.94
N ALA A 65 15.34 8.63 -14.09
CA ALA A 65 16.22 9.73 -14.46
C ALA A 65 17.55 9.18 -14.99
N PRO A 66 18.20 9.88 -15.96
CA PRO A 66 19.46 9.44 -16.53
C PRO A 66 20.55 9.25 -15.45
N ALA A 67 21.31 8.17 -15.56
CA ALA A 67 22.42 7.88 -14.64
C ALA A 67 23.71 8.58 -15.01
N ASP A 68 23.80 9.06 -16.23
CA ASP A 68 24.92 9.84 -16.78
C ASP A 68 24.90 11.28 -16.29
N GLY A 69 26.02 11.95 -16.44
CA GLY A 69 26.20 13.33 -15.99
C GLY A 69 26.89 13.46 -14.62
N PRO A 70 27.03 14.70 -14.14
CA PRO A 70 27.77 14.98 -12.92
C PRO A 70 27.10 14.32 -11.69
N LYS A 71 27.95 13.89 -10.75
CA LYS A 71 27.47 13.25 -9.53
C LYS A 71 26.99 14.28 -8.50
N ALA A 72 25.93 13.94 -7.78
CA ALA A 72 25.33 14.82 -6.79
C ALA A 72 26.33 15.28 -5.72
N GLY A 73 27.24 14.39 -5.29
CA GLY A 73 28.28 14.73 -4.35
C GLY A 73 29.36 15.70 -4.87
N ALA A 74 29.48 15.82 -6.18
CA ALA A 74 30.42 16.79 -6.80
C ALA A 74 29.75 18.16 -7.00
N VAL A 75 28.46 18.22 -7.20
CA VAL A 75 27.70 19.44 -7.48
C VAL A 75 27.11 20.09 -6.24
N TYR A 76 26.52 19.28 -5.37
CA TYR A 76 25.84 19.75 -4.16
C TYR A 76 26.73 19.59 -2.93
N LYS A 77 26.60 20.55 -2.02
CA LYS A 77 27.32 20.51 -0.74
C LYS A 77 26.59 19.59 0.25
N ASN A 78 27.38 18.85 1.04
CA ASN A 78 26.92 18.04 2.18
C ASN A 78 26.00 16.87 1.80
N VAL A 79 26.18 16.28 0.62
CA VAL A 79 25.51 15.05 0.21
C VAL A 79 26.29 13.86 0.76
N LYS A 80 25.84 13.31 1.92
CA LYS A 80 26.54 12.21 2.61
C LYS A 80 26.10 10.82 2.16
N VAL A 81 24.86 10.66 1.73
CA VAL A 81 24.27 9.35 1.41
C VAL A 81 23.97 9.34 -0.08
N LEU A 82 23.67 9.48 -0.94
CA LEU A 82 23.31 9.44 -2.35
C LEU A 82 24.32 10.21 -3.23
N ASN A 83 25.55 10.36 -2.78
CA ASN A 83 26.58 11.16 -3.44
C ASN A 83 27.01 10.62 -4.82
N ASN A 84 26.80 9.33 -5.05
CA ASN A 84 27.12 8.62 -6.31
C ASN A 84 26.01 8.67 -7.36
N LEU A 85 24.84 9.17 -7.03
CA LEU A 85 23.76 9.37 -8.01
C LEU A 85 24.10 10.52 -8.96
N SER A 86 23.58 10.47 -10.20
CA SER A 86 23.60 11.67 -11.05
C SER A 86 22.73 12.77 -10.42
N VAL A 87 23.00 14.02 -10.81
CA VAL A 87 22.16 15.16 -10.38
C VAL A 87 20.69 14.94 -10.72
N ALA A 88 20.41 14.37 -11.89
CA ALA A 88 19.06 14.08 -12.33
C ALA A 88 18.38 13.01 -11.43
N GLN A 89 19.08 11.91 -11.16
CA GLN A 89 18.59 10.86 -10.26
C GLN A 89 18.39 11.38 -8.84
N PHE A 90 19.34 12.16 -8.33
CA PHE A 90 19.25 12.74 -6.99
C PHE A 90 18.05 13.67 -6.86
N SER A 91 17.83 14.54 -7.83
CA SER A 91 16.69 15.48 -7.82
C SER A 91 15.36 14.75 -7.92
N ALA A 92 15.26 13.76 -8.82
CA ALA A 92 14.06 12.93 -8.96
C ALA A 92 13.74 12.18 -7.65
N PHE A 93 14.77 11.64 -6.99
CA PHE A 93 14.61 10.96 -5.70
C PHE A 93 14.14 11.93 -4.60
N MET A 94 14.70 13.14 -4.51
CA MET A 94 14.28 14.13 -3.51
C MET A 94 12.82 14.52 -3.68
N VAL A 95 12.36 14.71 -4.92
CA VAL A 95 10.95 15.03 -5.19
C VAL A 95 10.05 13.84 -4.85
N SER A 96 10.43 12.63 -5.24
CA SER A 96 9.67 11.42 -4.90
C SER A 96 9.58 11.22 -3.38
N MET A 97 10.71 11.38 -2.67
CA MET A 97 10.75 11.28 -1.22
C MET A 97 9.85 12.32 -0.55
N THR A 98 9.81 13.55 -1.09
CA THR A 98 8.91 14.59 -0.58
C THR A 98 7.45 14.17 -0.67
N SER A 99 7.00 13.63 -1.82
CA SER A 99 5.63 13.15 -1.99
C SER A 99 5.30 11.94 -1.11
N TRP A 100 6.30 11.12 -0.79
CA TRP A 100 6.10 9.91 0.00
C TRP A 100 6.11 10.11 1.51
N VAL A 101 6.79 11.17 2.00
CA VAL A 101 7.03 11.38 3.43
C VAL A 101 6.42 12.68 3.93
N SER A 102 6.46 13.74 3.14
CA SER A 102 6.07 15.09 3.59
C SER A 102 5.40 15.90 2.48
N PRO A 103 4.28 15.43 1.92
CA PRO A 103 3.61 16.12 0.83
C PRO A 103 3.09 17.52 1.22
N GLU A 104 2.72 17.71 2.50
CA GLU A 104 2.18 18.97 2.98
C GLU A 104 3.26 20.04 3.25
N GLN A 105 4.34 19.67 3.94
CA GLN A 105 5.41 20.60 4.30
C GLN A 105 6.50 20.69 3.23
N GLY A 106 6.52 19.74 2.32
CA GLY A 106 7.46 19.72 1.22
C GLY A 106 8.92 19.56 1.65
N CYS A 107 9.81 20.15 0.89
CA CYS A 107 11.26 20.07 1.12
C CYS A 107 11.71 20.66 2.47
N THR A 108 10.94 21.63 2.99
CA THR A 108 11.31 22.34 4.23
C THR A 108 11.12 21.52 5.49
N TYR A 109 10.47 20.37 5.41
CA TYR A 109 10.41 19.43 6.52
C TYR A 109 11.80 18.90 6.91
N CYS A 110 12.66 18.68 5.91
CA CYS A 110 14.02 18.16 6.13
C CYS A 110 15.12 19.19 5.87
N HIS A 111 14.85 20.24 5.08
CA HIS A 111 15.85 21.21 4.66
C HIS A 111 15.55 22.61 5.16
N ASN A 112 16.59 23.33 5.59
CA ASN A 112 16.52 24.77 5.77
C ASN A 112 16.36 25.44 4.39
N ALA A 113 15.26 26.19 4.21
CA ALA A 113 14.96 26.83 2.94
C ALA A 113 16.05 27.83 2.45
N ALA A 114 16.76 28.45 3.40
CA ALA A 114 17.84 29.38 3.08
C ALA A 114 19.15 28.67 2.69
N ASN A 115 19.35 27.44 3.16
CA ASN A 115 20.55 26.65 2.89
C ASN A 115 20.26 25.16 2.97
N PHE A 116 20.03 24.51 1.85
CA PHE A 116 19.75 23.06 1.80
C PHE A 116 20.91 22.18 2.26
N ALA A 117 22.13 22.71 2.31
CA ALA A 117 23.29 22.00 2.82
C ALA A 117 23.35 21.97 4.36
N ASP A 118 22.61 22.85 5.04
CA ASP A 118 22.59 22.96 6.49
C ASP A 118 22.04 21.68 7.15
N ASP A 119 22.64 21.27 8.25
CA ASP A 119 22.24 20.10 9.07
C ASP A 119 21.54 20.53 10.39
N SER A 120 21.09 21.76 10.51
CA SER A 120 20.43 22.26 11.73
C SER A 120 19.12 21.53 12.04
N LEU A 121 18.40 21.04 11.00
CA LEU A 121 17.18 20.26 11.20
C LEU A 121 17.52 18.79 11.42
N TYR A 122 17.10 18.26 12.58
CA TYR A 122 17.33 16.86 12.93
C TYR A 122 16.66 15.90 11.96
N THR A 123 15.51 16.30 11.37
CA THR A 123 14.75 15.52 10.39
C THR A 123 15.59 15.15 9.17
N LYS A 124 16.51 16.02 8.75
CA LYS A 124 17.47 15.73 7.67
C LYS A 124 18.42 14.59 8.04
N ASN A 125 18.89 14.54 9.27
CA ASN A 125 19.75 13.44 9.75
C ASN A 125 18.95 12.15 9.90
N VAL A 126 17.70 12.21 10.37
CA VAL A 126 16.78 11.07 10.41
C VAL A 126 16.56 10.54 8.98
N ALA A 127 16.28 11.41 8.02
CA ALA A 127 16.07 11.03 6.63
C ALA A 127 17.27 10.26 6.03
N ARG A 128 18.51 10.68 6.34
CA ARG A 128 19.73 9.95 5.92
C ARG A 128 19.74 8.51 6.46
N ASN A 129 19.41 8.34 7.73
CA ASN A 129 19.36 7.01 8.34
C ASN A 129 18.24 6.17 7.75
N MET A 130 17.07 6.77 7.46
CA MET A 130 15.97 6.08 6.78
C MET A 130 16.34 5.64 5.37
N ILE A 131 17.06 6.46 4.62
CA ILE A 131 17.59 6.08 3.30
C ILE A 131 18.53 4.88 3.41
N LEU A 132 19.48 4.92 4.35
CA LEU A 132 20.40 3.79 4.59
C LEU A 132 19.66 2.53 5.02
N MET A 133 18.64 2.65 5.87
CA MET A 133 17.79 1.52 6.27
C MET A 133 17.07 0.92 5.06
N THR A 134 16.43 1.75 4.24
CA THR A 134 15.73 1.30 3.03
C THR A 134 16.67 0.61 2.05
N GLN A 135 17.87 1.18 1.83
CA GLN A 135 18.89 0.56 1.00
C GLN A 135 19.33 -0.81 1.56
N ARG A 136 19.51 -0.90 2.88
CA ARG A 136 19.87 -2.16 3.53
C ARG A 136 18.78 -3.22 3.37
N VAL A 137 17.52 -2.86 3.56
CA VAL A 137 16.40 -3.78 3.33
C VAL A 137 16.41 -4.28 1.88
N ASN A 138 16.54 -3.39 0.92
CA ASN A 138 16.51 -3.74 -0.51
C ASN A 138 17.73 -4.54 -0.99
N THR A 139 18.86 -4.49 -0.27
CA THR A 139 20.10 -5.18 -0.66
C THR A 139 20.36 -6.45 0.14
N GLN A 140 20.06 -6.45 1.44
CA GLN A 140 20.38 -7.57 2.33
C GLN A 140 19.19 -8.53 2.54
N TRP A 141 17.97 -8.08 2.25
CA TRP A 141 16.75 -8.85 2.42
C TRP A 141 16.03 -9.13 1.10
N GLN A 142 16.80 -9.20 0.02
CA GLN A 142 16.29 -9.34 -1.33
C GLN A 142 15.43 -10.61 -1.52
N ASP A 143 15.79 -11.69 -0.84
CA ASP A 143 15.01 -12.93 -0.86
C ASP A 143 13.61 -12.77 -0.23
N HIS A 144 13.44 -11.77 0.65
CA HIS A 144 12.17 -11.48 1.30
C HIS A 144 11.33 -10.42 0.57
N VAL A 145 11.97 -9.32 0.18
CA VAL A 145 11.28 -8.20 -0.47
C VAL A 145 11.22 -8.33 -1.98
N ALA A 146 11.91 -9.33 -2.52
CA ALA A 146 11.99 -9.65 -3.95
C ALA A 146 12.40 -8.42 -4.82
N GLN A 147 11.98 -8.44 -6.08
CA GLN A 147 12.27 -7.35 -7.03
C GLN A 147 11.47 -6.08 -6.72
N THR A 148 10.35 -6.20 -6.02
CA THR A 148 9.51 -5.07 -5.64
C THR A 148 10.23 -4.14 -4.68
N GLY A 149 10.96 -4.70 -3.71
CA GLY A 149 11.65 -3.93 -2.69
C GLY A 149 10.70 -3.10 -1.81
N VAL A 150 11.30 -2.20 -1.05
CA VAL A 150 10.58 -1.22 -0.23
C VAL A 150 10.99 0.19 -0.62
N THR A 151 10.07 1.13 -0.48
CA THR A 151 10.30 2.57 -0.64
C THR A 151 9.95 3.31 0.64
N CYS A 152 10.22 4.61 0.70
CA CYS A 152 9.77 5.44 1.82
C CYS A 152 8.23 5.37 1.96
N TYR A 153 7.51 5.32 0.84
CA TYR A 153 6.05 5.22 0.83
C TYR A 153 5.53 3.92 1.46
N THR A 154 6.26 2.82 1.36
CA THR A 154 5.87 1.54 1.96
C THR A 154 5.52 1.69 3.44
N CYS A 155 6.27 2.53 4.16
CA CYS A 155 6.06 2.80 5.57
C CYS A 155 5.33 4.11 5.84
N HIS A 156 5.72 5.19 5.19
CA HIS A 156 5.23 6.54 5.49
C HIS A 156 3.84 6.86 4.92
N ARG A 157 3.53 6.36 3.73
CA ARG A 157 2.22 6.56 3.05
C ARG A 157 1.76 8.02 3.01
N GLY A 158 2.70 8.94 2.77
CA GLY A 158 2.45 10.37 2.73
C GLY A 158 2.45 11.06 4.10
N ASN A 159 2.79 10.36 5.17
CA ASN A 159 2.86 10.91 6.51
C ASN A 159 4.30 11.09 6.98
N ASN A 160 4.58 12.17 7.70
CA ASN A 160 5.90 12.42 8.28
C ASN A 160 6.34 11.32 9.26
N ILE A 161 5.38 10.81 10.01
CA ILE A 161 5.55 9.68 10.92
C ILE A 161 4.63 8.56 10.43
N PRO A 162 5.16 7.36 10.20
CA PRO A 162 4.34 6.22 9.82
C PRO A 162 3.21 5.97 10.81
N GLU A 163 2.02 5.72 10.33
CA GLU A 163 0.93 5.28 11.18
C GLU A 163 1.27 3.89 11.73
N GLN A 164 1.05 3.67 13.01
CA GLN A 164 1.29 2.34 13.65
C GLN A 164 0.19 1.34 13.30
N VAL A 165 -0.96 1.83 12.83
CA VAL A 165 -2.10 1.00 12.44
C VAL A 165 -2.24 1.01 10.93
N TRP A 166 -1.83 -0.07 10.29
CA TRP A 166 -1.87 -0.24 8.83
C TRP A 166 -3.28 -0.54 8.30
N PHE A 167 -4.14 -1.08 9.16
CA PHE A 167 -5.51 -1.45 8.83
C PHE A 167 -6.44 -0.81 9.85
N LYS A 168 -7.33 0.07 9.40
CA LYS A 168 -8.50 0.44 10.19
C LYS A 168 -9.48 -0.72 10.04
N GLU A 169 -9.77 -1.39 11.13
CA GLU A 169 -10.86 -2.36 11.14
C GLU A 169 -12.12 -1.67 10.62
N PRO A 170 -12.83 -2.27 9.64
CA PRO A 170 -14.13 -1.75 9.25
C PRO A 170 -15.00 -1.68 10.51
N LYS A 171 -15.67 -0.55 10.72
CA LYS A 171 -16.64 -0.43 11.82
C LYS A 171 -17.55 -1.64 11.77
N GLN A 172 -17.70 -2.30 12.92
CA GLN A 172 -18.64 -3.42 13.04
C GLN A 172 -20.00 -2.99 12.47
N GLN A 173 -20.40 -3.61 11.40
CA GLN A 173 -21.78 -3.47 10.94
C GLN A 173 -22.62 -4.25 11.94
N THR A 174 -23.23 -3.50 12.86
CA THR A 174 -24.28 -4.05 13.72
C THR A 174 -25.34 -4.62 12.79
N GLY A 175 -25.55 -5.93 12.88
CA GLY A 175 -26.48 -6.62 12.01
C GLY A 175 -27.87 -5.98 12.09
N ASN A 176 -28.56 -5.91 10.96
CA ASN A 176 -29.96 -5.55 10.93
C ASN A 176 -30.68 -6.36 12.00
N GLY A 177 -31.43 -5.73 12.90
CA GLY A 177 -32.06 -6.33 14.06
C GLY A 177 -32.96 -7.56 13.81
N LEU A 178 -33.15 -7.94 12.55
CA LEU A 178 -33.87 -9.14 12.12
C LEU A 178 -33.12 -10.45 12.43
N LEU A 179 -31.79 -10.43 12.55
CA LEU A 179 -30.95 -11.63 12.75
C LEU A 179 -30.20 -11.62 14.10
N GLY A 180 -30.59 -10.77 15.02
CA GLY A 180 -29.94 -10.63 16.31
C GLY A 180 -28.66 -9.80 16.29
N ASN A 181 -28.20 -9.48 17.49
CA ASN A 181 -26.93 -8.77 17.68
C ASN A 181 -25.77 -9.72 17.34
N LYS A 182 -24.94 -9.31 16.38
CA LYS A 182 -23.74 -10.04 16.00
C LYS A 182 -22.46 -9.46 16.65
N ASP A 183 -22.61 -8.71 17.72
CA ASP A 183 -21.49 -8.23 18.50
C ASP A 183 -20.64 -9.41 18.97
N GLY A 184 -19.35 -9.37 18.66
CA GLY A 184 -18.43 -10.47 18.96
C GLY A 184 -18.35 -11.60 17.93
N GLN A 185 -19.13 -11.57 16.83
CA GLN A 185 -18.91 -12.47 15.70
C GLN A 185 -17.84 -11.91 14.77
N ASN A 186 -17.15 -12.82 14.06
CA ASN A 186 -16.10 -12.47 13.11
C ASN A 186 -16.57 -11.39 12.14
N THR A 187 -15.99 -10.21 12.24
CA THR A 187 -16.19 -9.15 11.26
C THR A 187 -15.44 -9.50 9.98
N PRO A 188 -16.05 -9.30 8.79
CA PRO A 188 -15.32 -9.48 7.55
C PRO A 188 -14.19 -8.44 7.47
N VAL A 189 -12.97 -8.90 7.45
CA VAL A 189 -11.77 -8.09 7.23
C VAL A 189 -11.30 -8.26 5.80
N SER A 190 -10.54 -7.29 5.27
CA SER A 190 -9.99 -7.35 3.92
C SER A 190 -9.00 -8.51 3.74
N ALA A 191 -8.33 -8.87 4.82
CA ALA A 191 -7.45 -10.02 4.90
C ALA A 191 -7.55 -10.63 6.30
N SER A 192 -7.62 -11.95 6.40
CA SER A 192 -7.48 -12.67 7.66
C SER A 192 -6.07 -13.23 7.73
N ALA A 193 -5.26 -12.72 8.65
CA ALA A 193 -3.95 -13.27 8.95
C ALA A 193 -4.01 -13.94 10.32
N TYR A 194 -3.73 -15.23 10.36
CA TYR A 194 -3.55 -15.95 11.61
C TYR A 194 -2.06 -15.96 11.93
N SER A 195 -1.65 -15.19 12.92
CA SER A 195 -0.32 -15.29 13.49
C SER A 195 -0.43 -15.96 14.86
N SER A 196 0.27 -17.07 15.03
CA SER A 196 0.39 -17.74 16.32
C SER A 196 1.51 -17.16 17.18
N LEU A 197 2.27 -16.21 16.67
CA LEU A 197 3.38 -15.61 17.39
C LEU A 197 2.87 -14.40 18.18
N PRO A 198 3.10 -14.36 19.51
CA PRO A 198 2.86 -13.17 20.31
C PRO A 198 3.74 -12.02 19.84
N ASN A 199 3.19 -10.82 19.79
CA ASN A 199 3.92 -9.61 19.37
C ASN A 199 5.14 -9.30 20.23
N ASP A 200 5.20 -9.87 21.43
CA ASP A 200 6.26 -9.62 22.42
C ASP A 200 7.62 -10.21 22.05
N TYR A 201 7.69 -11.07 21.02
CA TYR A 201 8.97 -11.64 20.55
C TYR A 201 9.72 -10.76 19.56
N ILE A 202 9.15 -9.62 19.18
CA ILE A 202 9.75 -8.70 18.18
C ILE A 202 10.25 -7.39 18.82
N ALA A 203 10.03 -7.24 20.12
CA ALA A 203 10.48 -6.06 20.87
C ALA A 203 11.96 -6.15 21.27
#